data_6cb68906caf61e651007d59bc1019704
#
_entry.id   6cb68906caf61e651007d59bc1019704
#
_cell.length_a   1.000
_cell.length_b   1.000
_cell.length_c   1.000
_cell.angle_alpha   90.00
_cell.angle_beta   90.00
_cell.angle_gamma   90.00
#
_symmetry.space_group_name_H-M   'P 1'
#
loop_
_entity.id
_entity.type
_entity.pdbx_description
1 polymer ?
#
loop_
_entity_poly.entity_id
_entity_poly.type
_entity_poly.pdbx_seq_one_letter_code
_entity_poly.pdbx_strand_id
1 'polypeptide(L)'
;MAKINIAKISTRAPKGLNKEKTKLKTQKILTELDELQNLLFAEGKHGVLVVIQGMDASGKDGAIRNVFGQLNPQGVMVKSYKAPSSEELSHDFLWRIHQYTPAKGCIQIFNRSHYEDILITRVHKWCNNELAKQRMQAINNFEQLLQEHSNIHILKFYLHISPEEQQSRLKERVEDPRKQWKYNQQDFEKLFSTEYFWNSLFPKLFCMF
;
A
#
# COMPACT_ATOMS: atom_id res chain seq x y z
N MET A 1 -20.73 1.06 -7.98
CA MET A 1 -19.96 -0.02 -7.31
C MET A 1 -20.51 -0.24 -5.90
N ALA A 2 -20.61 -1.50 -5.46
CA ALA A 2 -21.05 -1.81 -4.10
C ALA A 2 -20.05 -1.28 -3.06
N LYS A 3 -20.53 -0.58 -2.03
CA LYS A 3 -19.67 -0.11 -0.95
C LYS A 3 -19.16 -1.31 -0.14
N ILE A 4 -17.87 -1.57 -0.18
CA ILE A 4 -17.23 -2.58 0.65
C ILE A 4 -17.14 -2.07 2.09
N ASN A 5 -17.70 -2.80 3.03
CA ASN A 5 -17.57 -2.48 4.46
C ASN A 5 -16.49 -3.36 5.09
N ILE A 6 -15.29 -2.81 5.28
CA ILE A 6 -14.13 -3.52 5.83
C ILE A 6 -14.37 -4.03 7.25
N ALA A 7 -15.12 -3.30 8.08
CA ALA A 7 -15.42 -3.77 9.43
C ALA A 7 -16.15 -5.13 9.44
N LYS A 8 -16.75 -5.53 8.32
CA LYS A 8 -17.38 -6.84 8.13
C LYS A 8 -16.46 -7.91 7.53
N ILE A 9 -15.24 -7.53 7.11
CA ILE A 9 -14.27 -8.46 6.54
C ILE A 9 -13.39 -9.00 7.66
N SER A 10 -13.28 -10.32 7.75
CA SER A 10 -12.40 -10.97 8.72
C SER A 10 -10.94 -10.60 8.46
N THR A 11 -10.21 -10.27 9.53
CA THR A 11 -8.76 -10.07 9.51
C THR A 11 -7.98 -11.39 9.67
N ARG A 12 -8.69 -12.49 9.89
CA ARG A 12 -8.10 -13.83 10.08
C ARG A 12 -8.12 -14.62 8.78
N ALA A 13 -7.16 -15.52 8.65
CA ALA A 13 -7.14 -16.48 7.56
C ALA A 13 -8.45 -17.29 7.51
N PRO A 14 -8.94 -17.66 6.31
CA PRO A 14 -10.09 -18.53 6.18
C PRO A 14 -9.90 -19.86 6.93
N LYS A 15 -11.01 -20.39 7.47
CA LYS A 15 -11.00 -21.70 8.16
C LYS A 15 -10.49 -22.78 7.20
N GLY A 16 -9.61 -23.64 7.70
CA GLY A 16 -9.06 -24.78 6.93
C GLY A 16 -7.76 -24.48 6.17
N LEU A 17 -7.25 -23.24 6.18
CA LEU A 17 -5.90 -22.98 5.65
C LEU A 17 -4.83 -23.55 6.58
N ASN A 18 -3.98 -24.42 6.00
CA ASN A 18 -2.79 -24.94 6.67
C ASN A 18 -1.58 -24.07 6.32
N LYS A 19 -0.88 -23.56 7.32
CA LYS A 19 0.25 -22.64 7.18
C LYS A 19 1.38 -23.22 6.31
N GLU A 20 1.76 -24.48 6.53
CA GLU A 20 2.86 -25.11 5.79
C GLU A 20 2.48 -25.39 4.33
N LYS A 21 1.28 -25.89 4.09
CA LYS A 21 0.78 -26.08 2.71
C LYS A 21 0.68 -24.75 1.97
N THR A 22 0.26 -23.69 2.66
CA THR A 22 0.18 -22.33 2.08
C THR A 22 1.56 -21.81 1.72
N LYS A 23 2.57 -22.00 2.58
CA LYS A 23 3.96 -21.62 2.27
C LYS A 23 4.48 -22.32 1.02
N LEU A 24 4.31 -23.63 0.92
CA LEU A 24 4.74 -24.42 -0.25
C LEU A 24 4.06 -23.93 -1.53
N LYS A 25 2.75 -23.67 -1.47
CA LYS A 25 2.01 -23.09 -2.60
C LYS A 25 2.52 -21.70 -2.97
N THR A 26 2.78 -20.86 -1.97
CA THR A 26 3.34 -19.52 -2.19
C THR A 26 4.69 -19.59 -2.89
N GLN A 27 5.58 -20.51 -2.47
CA GLN A 27 6.89 -20.66 -3.09
C GLN A 27 6.79 -21.02 -4.58
N LYS A 28 5.87 -21.91 -4.95
CA LYS A 28 5.63 -22.23 -6.37
C LYS A 28 5.14 -21.02 -7.16
N ILE A 29 4.19 -20.28 -6.61
CA ILE A 29 3.66 -19.04 -7.23
C ILE A 29 4.78 -17.99 -7.40
N LEU A 30 5.71 -17.89 -6.45
CA LEU A 30 6.83 -16.94 -6.54
C LEU A 30 7.80 -17.33 -7.66
N THR A 31 8.02 -18.61 -7.92
CA THR A 31 8.81 -19.07 -9.07
C THR A 31 8.11 -18.69 -10.39
N GLU A 32 6.81 -18.94 -10.50
CA GLU A 32 6.01 -18.54 -11.67
C GLU A 32 6.01 -17.02 -11.86
N LEU A 33 5.96 -16.25 -10.77
CA LEU A 33 6.01 -14.79 -10.80
C LEU A 33 7.34 -14.26 -11.32
N ASP A 34 8.47 -14.91 -10.96
CA ASP A 34 9.80 -14.55 -11.47
C ASP A 34 9.88 -14.78 -12.99
N GLU A 35 9.39 -15.92 -13.48
CA GLU A 35 9.31 -16.20 -14.91
C GLU A 35 8.46 -15.16 -15.65
N LEU A 36 7.28 -14.83 -15.12
CA LEU A 36 6.39 -13.81 -15.70
C LEU A 36 7.01 -12.41 -15.69
N GLN A 37 7.75 -12.05 -14.64
CA GLN A 37 8.45 -10.77 -14.58
C GLN A 37 9.55 -10.67 -15.62
N ASN A 38 10.31 -11.73 -15.86
CA ASN A 38 11.31 -11.76 -16.91
C ASN A 38 10.69 -11.64 -18.30
N LEU A 39 9.53 -12.26 -18.56
CA LEU A 39 8.77 -12.09 -19.79
C LEU A 39 8.26 -10.67 -19.96
N LEU A 40 7.69 -10.06 -18.90
CA LEU A 40 7.25 -8.68 -18.90
C LEU A 40 8.38 -7.73 -19.27
N PHE A 41 9.56 -7.93 -18.66
CA PHE A 41 10.74 -7.12 -18.91
C PHE A 41 11.23 -7.27 -20.37
N ALA A 42 11.30 -8.48 -20.89
CA ALA A 42 11.72 -8.77 -22.25
C ALA A 42 10.73 -8.22 -23.30
N GLU A 43 9.43 -8.30 -23.03
CA GLU A 43 8.41 -7.80 -23.95
C GLU A 43 8.41 -6.26 -24.05
N GLY A 44 8.59 -5.56 -22.93
CA GLY A 44 8.69 -4.10 -22.88
C GLY A 44 7.45 -3.34 -23.34
N LYS A 45 6.25 -3.96 -23.35
CA LYS A 45 5.00 -3.34 -23.82
C LYS A 45 4.09 -2.87 -22.70
N HIS A 46 4.09 -3.56 -21.59
CA HIS A 46 3.23 -3.32 -20.44
C HIS A 46 4.04 -2.92 -19.22
N GLY A 47 3.45 -2.14 -18.32
CA GLY A 47 3.99 -1.87 -16.99
C GLY A 47 3.01 -2.35 -15.91
N VAL A 48 3.51 -2.66 -14.72
CA VAL A 48 2.68 -3.05 -13.59
C VAL A 48 2.93 -2.10 -12.43
N LEU A 49 1.87 -1.44 -11.96
CA LEU A 49 1.87 -0.65 -10.74
C LEU A 49 1.21 -1.44 -9.61
N VAL A 50 1.98 -1.75 -8.58
CA VAL A 50 1.48 -2.43 -7.38
C VAL A 50 1.37 -1.42 -6.25
N VAL A 51 0.16 -1.13 -5.81
CA VAL A 51 -0.11 -0.23 -4.68
C VAL A 51 -0.37 -1.06 -3.44
N ILE A 52 0.46 -0.91 -2.40
CA ILE A 52 0.31 -1.62 -1.13
C ILE A 52 -0.05 -0.61 -0.05
N GLN A 53 -1.27 -0.70 0.44
CA GLN A 53 -1.81 0.13 1.51
C GLN A 53 -2.12 -0.71 2.76
N GLY A 54 -2.27 -0.05 3.88
CA GLY A 54 -2.60 -0.67 5.15
C GLY A 54 -2.14 0.18 6.32
N MET A 55 -2.69 -0.11 7.49
CA MET A 55 -2.35 0.56 8.75
C MET A 55 -0.86 0.44 9.08
N ASP A 56 -0.37 1.28 9.98
CA ASP A 56 0.96 1.09 10.54
C ASP A 56 1.05 -0.29 11.21
N ALA A 57 2.22 -0.91 11.10
CA ALA A 57 2.45 -2.30 11.50
C ALA A 57 1.64 -3.37 10.73
N SER A 58 0.90 -3.04 9.66
CA SER A 58 0.15 -4.04 8.87
C SER A 58 1.02 -5.07 8.14
N GLY A 59 2.34 -4.82 8.03
CA GLY A 59 3.27 -5.76 7.40
C GLY A 59 3.63 -5.44 5.95
N LYS A 60 3.41 -4.20 5.49
CA LYS A 60 3.71 -3.76 4.11
C LYS A 60 5.14 -4.09 3.67
N ASP A 61 6.14 -3.70 4.45
CA ASP A 61 7.56 -3.98 4.13
C ASP A 61 7.84 -5.48 4.04
N GLY A 62 7.20 -6.27 4.93
CA GLY A 62 7.33 -7.73 4.93
C GLY A 62 6.71 -8.35 3.69
N ALA A 63 5.54 -7.88 3.27
CA ALA A 63 4.89 -8.32 2.05
C ALA A 63 5.74 -8.01 0.81
N ILE A 64 6.25 -6.77 0.71
CA ILE A 64 7.14 -6.36 -0.39
C ILE A 64 8.38 -7.26 -0.44
N ARG A 65 9.07 -7.43 0.68
CA ARG A 65 10.28 -8.26 0.73
C ARG A 65 10.02 -9.72 0.38
N ASN A 66 8.94 -10.30 0.88
CA ASN A 66 8.66 -11.72 0.70
C ASN A 66 8.08 -12.05 -0.68
N VAL A 67 7.39 -11.10 -1.33
CA VAL A 67 6.79 -11.31 -2.65
C VAL A 67 7.74 -10.88 -3.78
N PHE A 68 8.35 -9.71 -3.64
CA PHE A 68 9.13 -9.11 -4.74
C PHE A 68 10.64 -9.21 -4.54
N GLY A 69 11.10 -9.60 -3.35
CA GLY A 69 12.54 -9.66 -3.03
C GLY A 69 13.32 -10.76 -3.73
N GLN A 70 12.65 -11.68 -4.43
CA GLN A 70 13.26 -12.76 -5.20
C GLN A 70 13.26 -12.49 -6.72
N LEU A 71 12.57 -11.45 -7.16
CA LEU A 71 12.45 -11.08 -8.56
C LEU A 71 13.72 -10.38 -9.06
N ASN A 72 13.92 -10.39 -10.38
CA ASN A 72 15.04 -9.69 -11.01
C ASN A 72 14.97 -8.17 -10.69
N PRO A 73 15.99 -7.62 -9.97
CA PRO A 73 15.98 -6.24 -9.54
C PRO A 73 16.03 -5.21 -10.68
N GLN A 74 16.41 -5.61 -11.89
CA GLN A 74 16.44 -4.72 -13.06
C GLN A 74 15.03 -4.29 -13.51
N GLY A 75 14.03 -5.13 -13.27
CA GLY A 75 12.64 -4.87 -13.69
C GLY A 75 11.71 -4.55 -12.52
N VAL A 76 12.20 -4.40 -11.28
CA VAL A 76 11.37 -4.19 -10.09
C VAL A 76 11.88 -3.03 -9.27
N MET A 77 11.04 -2.05 -9.04
CA MET A 77 11.37 -0.85 -8.26
C MET A 77 10.39 -0.65 -7.12
N VAL A 78 10.88 -0.16 -5.99
CA VAL A 78 10.06 0.14 -4.80
C VAL A 78 10.19 1.61 -4.45
N LYS A 79 9.06 2.32 -4.38
CA LYS A 79 8.98 3.66 -3.82
C LYS A 79 8.15 3.65 -2.54
N SER A 80 8.77 4.09 -1.45
CA SER A 80 8.07 4.31 -0.18
C SER A 80 7.70 5.78 -0.03
N TYR A 81 6.41 6.06 0.15
CA TYR A 81 5.93 7.42 0.38
C TYR A 81 5.87 7.73 1.87
N LYS A 82 6.56 8.81 2.24
CA LYS A 82 6.55 9.43 3.57
C LYS A 82 5.85 10.78 3.50
N ALA A 83 5.90 11.54 4.58
CA ALA A 83 5.49 12.94 4.55
C ALA A 83 6.18 13.66 3.39
N PRO A 84 5.46 14.51 2.63
CA PRO A 84 6.04 15.22 1.49
C PRO A 84 7.15 16.18 1.93
N SER A 85 8.17 16.32 1.10
CA SER A 85 9.21 17.34 1.26
C SER A 85 8.68 18.74 0.94
N SER A 86 9.46 19.78 1.25
CA SER A 86 9.12 21.15 0.89
C SER A 86 8.97 21.34 -0.62
N GLU A 87 9.81 20.68 -1.41
CA GLU A 87 9.73 20.67 -2.87
C GLU A 87 8.44 19.98 -3.34
N GLU A 88 8.14 18.79 -2.83
CA GLU A 88 6.92 18.07 -3.17
C GLU A 88 5.64 18.86 -2.80
N LEU A 89 5.67 19.66 -1.74
CA LEU A 89 4.57 20.54 -1.32
C LEU A 89 4.41 21.79 -2.19
N SER A 90 5.44 22.21 -2.92
CA SER A 90 5.38 23.34 -3.85
C SER A 90 4.69 22.99 -5.18
N HIS A 91 4.46 21.73 -5.42
CA HIS A 91 3.78 21.17 -6.60
C HIS A 91 2.40 20.59 -6.23
N ASP A 92 1.66 20.14 -7.22
CA ASP A 92 0.43 19.37 -6.98
C ASP A 92 0.74 18.01 -6.33
N PHE A 93 -0.24 17.45 -5.64
CA PHE A 93 -0.04 16.22 -4.84
C PHE A 93 0.28 14.97 -5.68
N LEU A 94 0.03 14.97 -7.00
CA LEU A 94 0.37 13.88 -7.91
C LEU A 94 1.75 14.04 -8.53
N TRP A 95 2.36 15.22 -8.47
CA TRP A 95 3.66 15.47 -9.06
C TRP A 95 4.73 14.46 -8.61
N ARG A 96 4.84 14.22 -7.31
CA ARG A 96 5.76 13.24 -6.74
C ARG A 96 5.41 11.78 -7.10
N ILE A 97 4.18 11.53 -7.51
CA ILE A 97 3.70 10.21 -7.92
C ILE A 97 4.09 9.93 -9.36
N HIS A 98 3.90 10.91 -10.25
CA HIS A 98 4.26 10.79 -11.67
C HIS A 98 5.70 10.37 -11.91
N GLN A 99 6.65 10.87 -11.10
CA GLN A 99 8.07 10.55 -11.22
C GLN A 99 8.40 9.07 -11.02
N TYR A 100 7.50 8.33 -10.38
CA TYR A 100 7.69 6.92 -10.04
C TYR A 100 6.63 6.02 -10.67
N THR A 101 5.96 6.47 -11.71
CA THR A 101 5.10 5.58 -12.51
C THR A 101 5.97 4.52 -13.21
N PRO A 102 5.48 3.27 -13.35
CA PRO A 102 6.28 2.21 -13.95
C PRO A 102 6.61 2.52 -15.42
N ALA A 103 7.85 2.28 -15.81
CA ALA A 103 8.19 2.16 -17.22
C ALA A 103 7.61 0.86 -17.80
N LYS A 104 7.49 0.80 -19.13
CA LYS A 104 7.12 -0.46 -19.81
C LYS A 104 8.19 -1.53 -19.55
N GLY A 105 7.76 -2.76 -19.32
CA GLY A 105 8.62 -3.87 -18.91
C GLY A 105 8.88 -3.94 -17.40
N CYS A 106 8.45 -2.95 -16.60
CA CYS A 106 8.80 -2.85 -15.19
C CYS A 106 7.60 -3.04 -14.27
N ILE A 107 7.90 -3.53 -13.07
CA ILE A 107 6.99 -3.54 -11.92
C ILE A 107 7.42 -2.44 -10.97
N GLN A 108 6.54 -1.47 -10.74
CA GLN A 108 6.72 -0.44 -9.72
C GLN A 108 5.85 -0.75 -8.50
N ILE A 109 6.44 -0.80 -7.33
CA ILE A 109 5.73 -1.05 -6.08
C ILE A 109 5.68 0.25 -5.28
N PHE A 110 4.47 0.68 -4.93
CA PHE A 110 4.22 1.79 -4.02
C PHE A 110 3.96 1.24 -2.62
N ASN A 111 4.91 1.47 -1.70
CA ASN A 111 4.72 1.26 -0.27
C ASN A 111 4.09 2.51 0.33
N ARG A 112 2.80 2.48 0.64
CA ARG A 112 1.87 3.62 0.67
C ARG A 112 1.73 4.22 -0.74
N SER A 113 0.98 5.29 -0.93
CA SER A 113 0.77 5.82 -2.28
C SER A 113 0.17 7.23 -2.26
N HIS A 114 -0.27 7.69 -3.43
CA HIS A 114 -1.07 8.90 -3.63
C HIS A 114 -2.37 8.93 -2.82
N TYR A 115 -2.85 7.80 -2.34
CA TYR A 115 -4.01 7.76 -1.44
C TYR A 115 -3.71 8.36 -0.06
N GLU A 116 -2.45 8.45 0.37
CA GLU A 116 -2.08 9.13 1.63
C GLU A 116 -2.52 10.60 1.63
N ASP A 117 -2.51 11.26 0.48
CA ASP A 117 -2.93 12.66 0.35
C ASP A 117 -4.44 12.89 0.55
N ILE A 118 -5.22 11.81 0.62
CA ILE A 118 -6.62 11.85 1.04
C ILE A 118 -6.77 11.30 2.46
N LEU A 119 -5.98 10.31 2.84
CA LEU A 119 -6.13 9.56 4.08
C LEU A 119 -5.57 10.33 5.26
N ILE A 120 -4.26 10.56 5.26
CA ILE A 120 -3.55 11.24 6.35
C ILE A 120 -3.97 12.70 6.46
N THR A 121 -4.18 13.38 5.34
CA THR A 121 -4.62 14.78 5.33
C THR A 121 -5.99 14.97 5.97
N ARG A 122 -6.88 13.98 5.88
CA ARG A 122 -8.18 14.00 6.60
C ARG A 122 -8.02 13.70 8.09
N VAL A 123 -7.11 12.81 8.47
CA VAL A 123 -6.79 12.52 9.88
C VAL A 123 -6.33 13.80 10.58
N HIS A 124 -5.43 14.53 9.95
CA HIS A 124 -4.89 15.78 10.48
C HIS A 124 -5.78 17.01 10.25
N LYS A 125 -6.98 16.84 9.67
CA LYS A 125 -7.92 17.93 9.32
C LYS A 125 -7.33 18.97 8.34
N TRP A 126 -6.30 18.60 7.58
CA TRP A 126 -5.72 19.46 6.53
C TRP A 126 -6.54 19.44 5.24
N CYS A 127 -7.42 18.46 5.11
CA CYS A 127 -8.30 18.26 3.96
C CYS A 127 -9.73 18.06 4.44
N ASN A 128 -10.64 18.88 3.96
CA ASN A 128 -12.08 18.73 4.21
C ASN A 128 -12.67 17.64 3.27
N ASN A 129 -13.95 17.31 3.46
CA ASN A 129 -14.61 16.27 2.69
C ASN A 129 -14.74 16.63 1.19
N GLU A 130 -14.89 17.90 0.86
CA GLU A 130 -15.03 18.35 -0.51
C GLU A 130 -13.70 18.22 -1.27
N LEU A 131 -12.62 18.73 -0.68
CA LEU A 131 -11.27 18.58 -1.23
C LEU A 131 -10.88 17.09 -1.36
N ALA A 132 -11.28 16.25 -0.41
CA ALA A 132 -11.04 14.81 -0.48
C ALA A 132 -11.73 14.16 -1.70
N LYS A 133 -12.96 14.58 -2.03
CA LYS A 133 -13.67 14.11 -3.22
C LYS A 133 -12.99 14.57 -4.51
N GLN A 134 -12.57 15.84 -4.57
CA GLN A 134 -11.85 16.39 -5.73
C GLN A 134 -10.52 15.64 -5.95
N ARG A 135 -9.75 15.41 -4.89
CA ARG A 135 -8.51 14.62 -4.97
C ARG A 135 -8.76 13.18 -5.41
N MET A 136 -9.85 12.55 -4.91
CA MET A 136 -10.23 11.22 -5.36
C MET A 136 -10.52 11.18 -6.86
N GLN A 137 -11.26 12.18 -7.38
CA GLN A 137 -11.52 12.26 -8.81
C GLN A 137 -10.21 12.43 -9.60
N ALA A 138 -9.29 13.27 -9.12
CA ALA A 138 -7.98 13.45 -9.73
C ALA A 138 -7.16 12.15 -9.73
N ILE A 139 -7.19 11.38 -8.64
CA ILE A 139 -6.54 10.07 -8.56
C ILE A 139 -7.16 9.09 -9.58
N ASN A 140 -8.48 9.01 -9.66
CA ASN A 140 -9.14 8.13 -10.62
C ASN A 140 -8.78 8.48 -12.07
N ASN A 141 -8.76 9.77 -12.41
CA ASN A 141 -8.36 10.24 -13.73
C ASN A 141 -6.88 9.90 -14.02
N PHE A 142 -6.01 10.06 -13.04
CA PHE A 142 -4.60 9.71 -13.13
C PHE A 142 -4.40 8.19 -13.36
N GLU A 143 -5.07 7.35 -12.60
CA GLU A 143 -5.01 5.90 -12.78
C GLU A 143 -5.57 5.48 -14.16
N GLN A 144 -6.66 6.11 -14.60
CA GLN A 144 -7.23 5.90 -15.93
C GLN A 144 -6.24 6.29 -17.03
N LEU A 145 -5.58 7.44 -16.89
CA LEU A 145 -4.53 7.88 -17.82
C LEU A 145 -3.42 6.84 -17.97
N LEU A 146 -2.95 6.27 -16.83
CA LEU A 146 -1.91 5.24 -16.86
C LEU A 146 -2.37 3.95 -17.57
N GLN A 147 -3.61 3.53 -17.33
CA GLN A 147 -4.16 2.31 -17.91
C GLN A 147 -4.43 2.45 -19.40
N GLU A 148 -5.08 3.54 -19.82
CA GLU A 148 -5.56 3.72 -21.19
C GLU A 148 -4.47 4.17 -22.16
N HIS A 149 -3.52 5.00 -21.68
CA HIS A 149 -2.53 5.62 -22.56
C HIS A 149 -1.10 5.09 -22.40
N SER A 150 -0.83 4.38 -21.31
CA SER A 150 0.53 3.87 -21.02
C SER A 150 0.63 2.36 -20.92
N ASN A 151 -0.47 1.62 -21.10
CA ASN A 151 -0.54 0.16 -20.93
C ASN A 151 -0.06 -0.31 -19.54
N ILE A 152 -0.41 0.43 -18.49
CA ILE A 152 -0.03 0.10 -17.12
C ILE A 152 -1.20 -0.65 -16.45
N HIS A 153 -0.91 -1.84 -15.92
CA HIS A 153 -1.85 -2.60 -15.10
C HIS A 153 -1.68 -2.21 -13.64
N ILE A 154 -2.77 -1.77 -12.99
CA ILE A 154 -2.75 -1.31 -11.60
C ILE A 154 -3.34 -2.39 -10.71
N LEU A 155 -2.55 -2.89 -9.75
CA LEU A 155 -2.96 -3.85 -8.72
C LEU A 155 -2.93 -3.16 -7.36
N LYS A 156 -4.06 -3.15 -6.67
CA LYS A 156 -4.19 -2.49 -5.36
C LYS A 156 -4.43 -3.53 -4.26
N PHE A 157 -3.57 -3.52 -3.25
CA PHE A 157 -3.65 -4.42 -2.10
C PHE A 157 -3.78 -3.61 -0.81
N TYR A 158 -4.75 -3.99 -0.01
CA TYR A 158 -4.91 -3.45 1.33
C TYR A 158 -4.63 -4.54 2.37
N LEU A 159 -3.62 -4.32 3.22
CA LEU A 159 -3.29 -5.24 4.30
C LEU A 159 -4.15 -4.95 5.52
N HIS A 160 -5.19 -5.77 5.68
CA HIS A 160 -6.18 -5.63 6.74
C HIS A 160 -5.76 -6.44 7.97
N ILE A 161 -5.51 -5.76 9.08
CA ILE A 161 -5.21 -6.35 10.38
C ILE A 161 -6.18 -5.82 11.43
N SER A 162 -6.37 -6.56 12.52
CA SER A 162 -7.20 -6.09 13.62
C SER A 162 -6.45 -5.07 14.49
N PRO A 163 -7.19 -4.24 15.28
CA PRO A 163 -6.56 -3.31 16.22
C PRO A 163 -5.64 -4.01 17.23
N GLU A 164 -6.05 -5.19 17.72
CA GLU A 164 -5.28 -5.97 18.68
C GLU A 164 -3.97 -6.47 18.07
N GLU A 165 -4.01 -6.95 16.82
CA GLU A 165 -2.83 -7.38 16.08
C GLU A 165 -1.89 -6.21 15.82
N GLN A 166 -2.44 -5.04 15.45
CA GLN A 166 -1.66 -3.82 15.27
C GLN A 166 -0.93 -3.44 16.56
N GLN A 167 -1.66 -3.41 17.67
CA GLN A 167 -1.10 -3.08 18.98
C GLN A 167 0.00 -4.06 19.40
N SER A 168 -0.21 -5.36 19.19
CA SER A 168 0.79 -6.39 19.48
C SER A 168 2.07 -6.17 18.68
N ARG A 169 1.97 -5.91 17.38
CA ARG A 169 3.12 -5.66 16.50
C ARG A 169 3.87 -4.36 16.82
N LEU A 170 3.16 -3.36 17.31
CA LEU A 170 3.79 -2.10 17.73
C LEU A 170 4.54 -2.26 19.06
N LYS A 171 4.00 -3.03 20.02
CA LYS A 171 4.73 -3.41 21.23
C LYS A 171 6.01 -4.17 20.89
N GLU A 172 5.92 -5.16 19.98
CA GLU A 172 7.10 -5.91 19.52
C GLU A 172 8.17 -5.02 18.88
N ARG A 173 7.81 -3.90 18.24
CA ARG A 173 8.80 -2.93 17.71
C ARG A 173 9.59 -2.23 18.79
N VAL A 174 8.98 -1.97 19.94
CA VAL A 174 9.64 -1.34 21.09
C VAL A 174 10.57 -2.33 21.78
N GLU A 175 10.13 -3.58 21.89
CA GLU A 175 10.84 -4.63 22.62
C GLU A 175 12.00 -5.25 21.84
N ASP A 176 11.88 -5.37 20.50
CA ASP A 176 12.92 -5.95 19.64
C ASP A 176 13.95 -4.89 19.19
N PRO A 177 15.22 -4.95 19.68
CA PRO A 177 16.25 -4.00 19.30
C PRO A 177 16.47 -3.87 17.78
N ARG A 178 16.24 -4.95 17.03
CA ARG A 178 16.37 -4.98 15.56
C ARG A 178 15.28 -4.18 14.85
N LYS A 179 14.19 -3.83 15.56
CA LYS A 179 13.03 -3.12 15.03
C LYS A 179 12.89 -1.69 15.57
N GLN A 180 13.67 -1.34 16.61
CA GLN A 180 13.60 -0.04 17.27
C GLN A 180 13.88 1.16 16.34
N TRP A 181 14.65 0.98 15.29
CA TRP A 181 14.87 2.02 14.28
C TRP A 181 13.59 2.45 13.53
N LYS A 182 12.53 1.66 13.61
CA LYS A 182 11.19 1.97 13.09
C LYS A 182 10.30 2.65 14.13
N TYR A 183 10.78 2.79 15.37
CA TYR A 183 10.00 3.37 16.45
C TYR A 183 9.84 4.86 16.24
N ASN A 184 8.60 5.33 16.31
CA ASN A 184 8.27 6.75 16.35
C ASN A 184 7.30 6.95 17.52
N GLN A 185 7.66 7.81 18.46
CA GLN A 185 6.85 8.13 19.64
C GLN A 185 5.45 8.61 19.26
N GLN A 186 5.32 9.38 18.18
CA GLN A 186 4.03 9.86 17.68
C GLN A 186 3.12 8.71 17.19
N ASP A 187 3.70 7.64 16.64
CA ASP A 187 2.92 6.46 16.22
C ASP A 187 2.39 5.69 17.44
N PHE A 188 3.14 5.71 18.55
CA PHE A 188 2.73 5.10 19.80
C PHE A 188 1.63 5.92 20.51
N GLU A 189 1.74 7.23 20.55
CA GLU A 189 0.71 8.13 21.10
C GLU A 189 -0.59 8.07 20.28
N LYS A 190 -0.49 7.96 18.97
CA LYS A 190 -1.65 7.75 18.09
C LYS A 190 -2.35 6.41 18.32
N LEU A 191 -1.66 5.40 18.83
CA LEU A 191 -2.26 4.11 19.21
C LEU A 191 -3.32 4.23 20.30
N PHE A 192 -3.12 5.13 21.26
CA PHE A 192 -4.10 5.39 22.33
C PHE A 192 -5.28 6.25 21.85
N SER A 193 -5.15 6.93 20.69
CA SER A 193 -6.24 7.61 20.00
C SER A 193 -6.95 6.76 18.94
N THR A 194 -6.63 5.48 18.88
CA THR A 194 -7.04 4.54 17.81
C THR A 194 -8.53 4.26 17.74
N GLU A 195 -9.28 4.37 18.84
CA GLU A 195 -10.74 4.19 18.80
C GLU A 195 -11.42 5.17 17.82
N TYR A 196 -10.95 6.40 17.78
CA TYR A 196 -11.48 7.40 16.85
C TYR A 196 -11.09 7.09 15.40
N PHE A 197 -9.86 6.64 15.15
CA PHE A 197 -9.37 6.29 13.82
C PHE A 197 -10.11 5.07 13.24
N TRP A 198 -10.25 4.01 14.03
CA TRP A 198 -10.93 2.78 13.60
C TRP A 198 -12.43 2.97 13.39
N ASN A 199 -13.09 3.76 14.23
CA ASN A 199 -14.53 3.93 14.19
C ASN A 199 -14.99 5.03 13.21
N SER A 200 -14.19 6.07 12.98
CA SER A 200 -14.62 7.24 12.20
C SER A 200 -13.98 7.36 10.80
N LEU A 201 -12.72 7.03 10.67
CA LEU A 201 -11.96 7.22 9.42
C LEU A 201 -11.82 5.95 8.60
N PHE A 202 -11.60 4.84 9.26
CA PHE A 202 -11.38 3.56 8.61
C PHE A 202 -12.52 3.12 7.67
N PRO A 203 -13.82 3.23 8.03
CA PRO A 203 -14.90 2.92 7.11
C PRO A 203 -15.01 3.87 5.90
N LYS A 204 -14.50 5.11 6.05
CA LYS A 204 -14.54 6.13 4.98
C LYS A 204 -13.39 5.97 3.97
N LEU A 205 -12.34 5.28 4.37
CA LEU A 205 -11.16 4.96 3.55
C LEU A 205 -11.50 4.07 2.36
N PHE A 206 -12.42 3.17 2.54
CA PHE A 206 -12.66 2.07 1.60
C PHE A 206 -13.81 2.27 0.61
N CYS A 207 -14.47 3.38 0.64
CA CYS A 207 -15.28 3.79 -0.52
C CYS A 207 -14.40 4.19 -1.73
N MET A 208 -13.08 4.00 -1.62
CA MET A 208 -12.07 4.58 -2.50
C MET A 208 -11.21 3.55 -3.26
N PHE A 209 -11.31 2.25 -2.91
CA PHE A 209 -10.58 1.17 -3.63
C PHE A 209 -11.49 0.36 -4.56
#